data_aa4078e369cddf1cfd5da41d97de4e92
#
_entry.id   aa4078e369cddf1cfd5da41d97de4e92
#
_cell.length_a   1.000
_cell.length_b   1.000
_cell.length_c   1.000
_cell.angle_alpha   90.00
_cell.angle_beta   90.00
_cell.angle_gamma   90.00
#
_symmetry.space_group_name_H-M   'P 1'
#
loop_
_entity.id
_entity.type
_entity.pdbx_description
1 polymer ?
#
loop_
_entity_poly.entity_id
_entity_poly.type
_entity_poly.pdbx_seq_one_letter_code
_entity_poly.pdbx_strand_id
1 'polypeptide(L)'
;IGLVIGIYLIVSHRPAKMPELPVVAIAPATQDDVEIYGEYVGRVRAQQFVEVRARVEGYLEQMLFAEGTYVTKNQVLFVINQDQYRAKADKARAQLKKDEAQAQKAKRDLERIRPLYEQNAASQLDLDNATAAYETAEASVAMSSADLDQAELELGYTIVRSPLAGHISERHV
;
A
#
# COMPACT_ATOMS: atom_id res chain seq x y z
N ILE A 1 -22.45 98.40 -68.91
CA ILE A 1 -21.68 98.11 -67.71
C ILE A 1 -22.53 97.30 -66.67
N GLY A 2 -23.85 97.56 -66.58
CA GLY A 2 -24.72 96.78 -65.60
C GLY A 2 -24.89 95.32 -65.90
N LEU A 3 -24.84 94.85 -67.17
CA LEU A 3 -25.11 93.48 -67.57
C LEU A 3 -23.92 92.54 -67.22
N VAL A 4 -22.67 93.00 -67.23
CA VAL A 4 -21.46 92.24 -66.94
C VAL A 4 -21.32 91.98 -65.39
N ILE A 5 -21.73 92.92 -64.60
CA ILE A 5 -21.70 92.77 -63.07
C ILE A 5 -22.75 91.75 -62.62
N GLY A 6 -23.95 91.67 -63.26
CA GLY A 6 -24.97 90.68 -62.95
C GLY A 6 -24.54 89.25 -63.21
N ILE A 7 -23.81 89.03 -64.34
CA ILE A 7 -23.29 87.65 -64.64
C ILE A 7 -22.17 87.22 -63.70
N TYR A 8 -21.33 88.15 -63.22
CA TYR A 8 -20.25 87.84 -62.30
C TYR A 8 -20.79 87.46 -60.90
N LEU A 9 -21.88 88.03 -60.38
CA LEU A 9 -22.52 87.69 -59.17
C LEU A 9 -23.24 86.31 -59.17
N ILE A 10 -23.80 85.92 -60.36
CA ILE A 10 -24.49 84.64 -60.52
C ILE A 10 -23.47 83.48 -60.56
N VAL A 11 -22.30 83.68 -61.12
CA VAL A 11 -21.25 82.64 -61.25
C VAL A 11 -20.53 82.42 -59.86
N SER A 12 -20.52 83.44 -59.02
CA SER A 12 -19.83 83.36 -57.71
C SER A 12 -20.60 82.62 -56.64
N HIS A 13 -21.89 82.28 -56.85
CA HIS A 13 -22.68 81.47 -55.88
C HIS A 13 -22.70 80.02 -56.31
N ARG A 14 -21.54 79.36 -56.24
CA ARG A 14 -21.52 77.89 -56.19
C ARG A 14 -21.96 77.45 -54.83
N PRO A 15 -23.04 76.65 -54.70
CA PRO A 15 -23.39 76.09 -53.38
C PRO A 15 -22.23 75.24 -52.92
N ALA A 16 -21.78 75.52 -51.66
CA ALA A 16 -20.76 74.68 -51.05
C ALA A 16 -21.27 73.24 -51.01
N LYS A 17 -20.53 72.34 -51.63
CA LYS A 17 -20.83 70.91 -51.57
C LYS A 17 -20.74 70.48 -50.10
N MET A 18 -21.89 70.20 -49.52
CA MET A 18 -21.90 69.66 -48.12
C MET A 18 -21.03 68.39 -48.09
N PRO A 19 -20.12 68.27 -47.13
CA PRO A 19 -19.37 67.03 -47.02
C PRO A 19 -20.36 65.90 -46.76
N GLU A 20 -20.33 64.87 -47.55
CA GLU A 20 -21.07 63.65 -47.32
C GLU A 20 -20.56 63.06 -46.00
N LEU A 21 -21.45 62.99 -45.02
CA LEU A 21 -21.13 62.33 -43.73
C LEU A 21 -20.85 60.85 -43.96
N PRO A 22 -19.79 60.33 -43.41
CA PRO A 22 -19.48 58.91 -43.61
C PRO A 22 -20.63 58.10 -43.07
N VAL A 23 -21.11 57.12 -43.83
CA VAL A 23 -22.07 56.14 -43.37
C VAL A 23 -21.31 55.14 -42.51
N VAL A 24 -21.62 55.11 -41.22
CA VAL A 24 -21.07 54.13 -40.28
C VAL A 24 -22.12 53.05 -39.97
N ALA A 25 -21.74 51.82 -40.08
CA ALA A 25 -22.57 50.72 -39.63
C ALA A 25 -22.45 50.61 -38.08
N ILE A 26 -23.57 50.68 -37.42
CA ILE A 26 -23.65 50.44 -35.97
C ILE A 26 -24.34 49.10 -35.75
N ALA A 27 -23.76 48.29 -34.83
CA ALA A 27 -24.40 47.11 -34.35
C ALA A 27 -24.69 47.27 -32.85
N PRO A 28 -25.82 46.75 -32.34
CA PRO A 28 -26.08 46.78 -30.91
C PRO A 28 -25.02 45.93 -30.18
N ALA A 29 -24.58 46.44 -29.02
CA ALA A 29 -23.76 45.65 -28.13
C ALA A 29 -24.63 44.55 -27.50
N THR A 30 -24.20 43.32 -27.64
CA THR A 30 -24.82 42.17 -26.97
C THR A 30 -23.96 41.82 -25.75
N GLN A 31 -24.62 41.55 -24.62
CA GLN A 31 -23.98 41.02 -23.44
C GLN A 31 -24.28 39.49 -23.42
N ASP A 32 -23.25 38.71 -23.46
CA ASP A 32 -23.35 37.25 -23.40
C ASP A 32 -22.35 36.71 -22.39
N ASP A 33 -22.70 35.58 -21.73
CA ASP A 33 -21.78 34.90 -20.82
C ASP A 33 -20.79 34.09 -21.65
N VAL A 34 -19.52 34.47 -21.54
CA VAL A 34 -18.43 33.79 -22.24
C VAL A 34 -17.67 32.92 -21.29
N GLU A 35 -17.70 31.62 -21.51
CA GLU A 35 -16.86 30.68 -20.76
C GLU A 35 -15.39 30.87 -21.14
N ILE A 36 -14.57 31.18 -20.13
CA ILE A 36 -13.13 31.33 -20.32
C ILE A 36 -12.44 30.05 -19.90
N TYR A 37 -11.88 29.33 -20.86
CA TYR A 37 -11.09 28.12 -20.63
C TYR A 37 -9.61 28.48 -20.54
N GLY A 38 -8.97 28.02 -19.45
CA GLY A 38 -7.51 28.10 -19.30
C GLY A 38 -6.90 26.70 -19.46
N GLU A 39 -5.90 26.56 -20.31
CA GLU A 39 -5.08 25.35 -20.37
C GLU A 39 -3.93 25.43 -19.36
N TYR A 40 -3.83 24.40 -18.50
CA TYR A 40 -2.77 24.30 -17.50
C TYR A 40 -2.06 22.96 -17.64
N VAL A 41 -0.73 23.00 -17.65
CA VAL A 41 0.10 21.79 -17.61
C VAL A 41 0.27 21.35 -16.15
N GLY A 42 -0.10 20.12 -15.85
CA GLY A 42 0.04 19.53 -14.53
C GLY A 42 0.64 18.13 -14.58
N ARG A 43 1.18 17.67 -13.45
CA ARG A 43 1.63 16.29 -13.29
C ARG A 43 0.68 15.57 -12.33
N VAL A 44 0.13 14.45 -12.77
CA VAL A 44 -0.62 13.55 -11.91
C VAL A 44 0.35 12.67 -11.15
N ARG A 45 0.23 12.63 -9.83
CA ARG A 45 0.98 11.73 -8.95
C ARG A 45 0.01 10.93 -8.11
N ALA A 46 0.37 9.68 -7.82
CA ALA A 46 -0.39 8.88 -6.87
C ALA A 46 -0.34 9.54 -5.48
N GLN A 47 -1.50 9.61 -4.81
CA GLN A 47 -1.60 10.13 -3.44
C GLN A 47 -0.84 9.22 -2.45
N GLN A 48 -0.89 7.92 -2.69
CA GLN A 48 -0.15 6.92 -1.94
C GLN A 48 0.56 6.00 -2.92
N PHE A 49 1.82 5.72 -2.64
CA PHE A 49 2.66 4.81 -3.41
C PHE A 49 3.40 3.89 -2.44
N VAL A 50 3.40 2.60 -2.72
CA VAL A 50 4.13 1.61 -1.94
C VAL A 50 4.77 0.60 -2.88
N GLU A 51 6.02 0.30 -2.60
CA GLU A 51 6.74 -0.77 -3.28
C GLU A 51 6.50 -2.09 -2.52
N VAL A 52 5.94 -3.07 -3.22
CA VAL A 52 5.70 -4.40 -2.65
C VAL A 52 6.91 -5.29 -2.94
N ARG A 53 7.60 -5.72 -1.88
CA ARG A 53 8.75 -6.60 -1.97
C ARG A 53 8.47 -7.91 -1.23
N ALA A 54 8.98 -9.02 -1.77
CA ALA A 54 9.01 -10.29 -1.05
C ALA A 54 9.97 -10.17 0.15
N ARG A 55 9.61 -10.80 1.27
CA ARG A 55 10.43 -10.85 2.49
C ARG A 55 11.23 -12.13 2.62
N VAL A 56 10.96 -13.09 1.74
CA VAL A 56 11.60 -14.40 1.69
C VAL A 56 12.08 -14.70 0.27
N GLU A 57 13.10 -15.49 0.15
CA GLU A 57 13.68 -15.92 -1.12
C GLU A 57 12.97 -17.18 -1.65
N GLY A 58 12.95 -17.37 -2.94
CA GLY A 58 12.41 -18.58 -3.55
C GLY A 58 11.92 -18.39 -4.96
N TYR A 59 11.47 -19.46 -5.58
CA TYR A 59 10.91 -19.43 -6.93
C TYR A 59 9.46 -18.91 -6.88
N LEU A 60 9.15 -18.00 -7.79
CA LEU A 60 7.77 -17.54 -8.00
C LEU A 60 6.93 -18.69 -8.56
N GLU A 61 5.95 -19.12 -7.80
CA GLU A 61 5.06 -20.22 -8.21
C GLU A 61 3.83 -19.70 -8.96
N GLN A 62 3.23 -18.62 -8.45
CA GLN A 62 2.02 -18.05 -9.04
C GLN A 62 2.03 -16.52 -8.98
N MET A 63 1.49 -15.91 -10.04
CA MET A 63 1.15 -14.50 -10.09
C MET A 63 -0.37 -14.37 -10.28
N LEU A 64 -1.05 -13.70 -9.37
CA LEU A 64 -2.52 -13.66 -9.25
C LEU A 64 -3.10 -12.28 -9.58
N PHE A 65 -2.41 -11.49 -10.39
CA PHE A 65 -2.89 -10.21 -10.89
C PHE A 65 -2.41 -9.98 -12.32
N ALA A 66 -3.03 -9.05 -13.03
CA ALA A 66 -2.54 -8.51 -14.29
C ALA A 66 -1.96 -7.10 -14.06
N GLU A 67 -0.86 -6.78 -14.74
CA GLU A 67 -0.24 -5.45 -14.68
C GLU A 67 -1.22 -4.36 -15.13
N GLY A 68 -1.22 -3.21 -14.48
CA GLY A 68 -2.15 -2.11 -14.74
C GLY A 68 -3.55 -2.28 -14.16
N THR A 69 -3.87 -3.43 -13.53
CA THR A 69 -5.20 -3.68 -12.96
C THR A 69 -5.34 -3.10 -11.55
N TYR A 70 -6.59 -2.92 -11.13
CA TYR A 70 -6.92 -2.51 -9.78
C TYR A 70 -6.90 -3.72 -8.84
N VAL A 71 -6.20 -3.59 -7.72
CA VAL A 71 -6.12 -4.60 -6.66
C VAL A 71 -6.69 -4.05 -5.36
N THR A 72 -7.29 -4.93 -4.57
CA THR A 72 -7.81 -4.57 -3.24
C THR A 72 -6.75 -4.76 -2.15
N LYS A 73 -6.93 -4.08 -1.03
CA LYS A 73 -6.07 -4.30 0.14
C LYS A 73 -6.14 -5.76 0.61
N ASN A 74 -5.00 -6.35 0.95
CA ASN A 74 -4.81 -7.76 1.32
C ASN A 74 -5.04 -8.77 0.19
N GLN A 75 -5.28 -8.33 -1.05
CA GLN A 75 -5.33 -9.24 -2.19
C GLN A 75 -3.98 -9.93 -2.37
N VAL A 76 -4.01 -11.24 -2.61
CA VAL A 76 -2.80 -12.02 -2.93
C VAL A 76 -2.30 -11.61 -4.31
N LEU A 77 -1.02 -11.25 -4.38
CA LEU A 77 -0.35 -10.85 -5.62
C LEU A 77 0.55 -11.95 -6.14
N PHE A 78 1.40 -12.49 -5.27
CA PHE A 78 2.36 -13.53 -5.61
C PHE A 78 2.32 -14.65 -4.60
N VAL A 79 2.61 -15.85 -5.06
CA VAL A 79 2.89 -17.03 -4.25
C VAL A 79 4.29 -17.51 -4.58
N ILE A 80 5.16 -17.53 -3.58
CA ILE A 80 6.51 -18.11 -3.66
C ILE A 80 6.41 -19.57 -3.26
N ASN A 81 7.23 -20.45 -3.85
CA ASN A 81 7.23 -21.87 -3.53
C ASN A 81 7.34 -22.09 -2.03
N GLN A 82 6.40 -22.82 -1.47
CA GLN A 82 6.20 -22.99 -0.02
C GLN A 82 6.85 -24.25 0.56
N ASP A 83 7.31 -25.18 -0.27
CA ASP A 83 7.67 -26.52 0.18
C ASP A 83 8.74 -26.52 1.25
N GLN A 84 9.82 -25.74 1.05
CA GLN A 84 10.89 -25.62 2.05
C GLN A 84 10.42 -24.95 3.35
N TYR A 85 9.53 -23.97 3.27
CA TYR A 85 9.01 -23.24 4.44
C TYR A 85 8.02 -24.10 5.22
N ARG A 86 7.17 -24.87 4.55
CA ARG A 86 6.29 -25.87 5.17
C ARG A 86 7.11 -26.93 5.90
N ALA A 87 8.12 -27.51 5.23
CA ALA A 87 9.00 -28.49 5.86
C ALA A 87 9.72 -27.94 7.09
N LYS A 88 10.14 -26.66 7.07
CA LYS A 88 10.75 -25.98 8.20
C LYS A 88 9.76 -25.79 9.36
N ALA A 89 8.53 -25.34 9.09
CA ALA A 89 7.48 -25.18 10.08
C ALA A 89 7.07 -26.54 10.70
N ASP A 90 6.93 -27.57 9.88
CA ASP A 90 6.58 -28.91 10.36
C ASP A 90 7.68 -29.50 11.24
N LYS A 91 8.97 -29.28 10.90
CA LYS A 91 10.10 -29.67 11.74
C LYS A 91 10.07 -28.94 13.09
N ALA A 92 9.86 -27.63 13.09
CA ALA A 92 9.76 -26.84 14.33
C ALA A 92 8.56 -27.29 15.18
N ARG A 93 7.42 -27.57 14.57
CA ARG A 93 6.23 -28.10 15.27
C ARG A 93 6.48 -29.47 15.88
N ALA A 94 7.20 -30.34 15.22
CA ALA A 94 7.59 -31.64 15.76
C ALA A 94 8.56 -31.49 16.94
N GLN A 95 9.48 -30.53 16.88
CA GLN A 95 10.41 -30.23 17.99
C GLN A 95 9.65 -29.71 19.20
N LEU A 96 8.74 -28.74 19.02
CA LEU A 96 7.89 -28.22 20.11
C LEU A 96 7.12 -29.36 20.80
N LYS A 97 6.48 -30.23 20.01
CA LYS A 97 5.74 -31.38 20.55
C LYS A 97 6.62 -32.32 21.39
N LYS A 98 7.88 -32.51 20.96
CA LYS A 98 8.86 -33.32 21.72
C LYS A 98 9.19 -32.65 23.06
N ASP A 99 9.45 -31.33 23.05
CA ASP A 99 9.84 -30.58 24.23
C ASP A 99 8.66 -30.43 25.20
N GLU A 100 7.45 -30.26 24.72
CA GLU A 100 6.20 -30.33 25.52
C GLU A 100 6.05 -31.67 26.22
N ALA A 101 6.30 -32.77 25.51
CA ALA A 101 6.25 -34.10 26.11
C ALA A 101 7.31 -34.28 27.21
N GLN A 102 8.51 -33.72 27.04
CA GLN A 102 9.58 -33.73 28.00
C GLN A 102 9.21 -32.87 29.24
N ALA A 103 8.67 -31.68 29.04
CA ALA A 103 8.21 -30.79 30.13
C ALA A 103 7.07 -31.44 30.92
N GLN A 104 6.13 -32.09 30.22
CA GLN A 104 5.05 -32.81 30.87
C GLN A 104 5.55 -34.00 31.70
N LYS A 105 6.61 -34.70 31.23
CA LYS A 105 7.28 -35.76 32.01
C LYS A 105 7.91 -35.17 33.26
N ALA A 106 8.74 -34.14 33.13
CA ALA A 106 9.41 -33.47 34.25
C ALA A 106 8.41 -32.92 35.28
N LYS A 107 7.30 -32.35 34.83
CA LYS A 107 6.20 -31.88 35.68
C LYS A 107 5.62 -33.02 36.53
N ARG A 108 5.30 -34.15 35.90
CA ARG A 108 4.79 -35.32 36.64
C ARG A 108 5.80 -35.86 37.62
N ASP A 109 7.09 -35.84 37.33
CA ASP A 109 8.14 -36.29 38.22
C ASP A 109 8.25 -35.33 39.42
N LEU A 110 8.19 -34.01 39.23
CA LEU A 110 8.16 -33.00 40.27
C LEU A 110 6.90 -33.15 41.17
N GLU A 111 5.72 -33.31 40.56
CA GLU A 111 4.45 -33.52 41.25
C GLU A 111 4.45 -34.81 42.12
N ARG A 112 5.26 -35.81 41.77
CA ARG A 112 5.42 -37.04 42.53
C ARG A 112 6.42 -36.86 43.66
N ILE A 113 7.52 -36.16 43.44
CA ILE A 113 8.60 -35.98 44.43
C ILE A 113 8.20 -35.00 45.52
N ARG A 114 7.49 -33.93 45.23
CA ARG A 114 7.10 -32.88 46.17
C ARG A 114 6.37 -33.42 47.39
N PRO A 115 5.31 -34.24 47.30
CA PRO A 115 4.63 -34.79 48.47
C PRO A 115 5.49 -35.82 49.25
N LEU A 116 6.40 -36.54 48.54
CA LEU A 116 7.33 -37.45 49.21
C LEU A 116 8.34 -36.68 50.07
N TYR A 117 8.83 -35.56 49.62
CA TYR A 117 9.68 -34.67 50.40
C TYR A 117 8.93 -34.12 51.62
N GLU A 118 7.69 -33.67 51.49
CA GLU A 118 6.85 -33.18 52.59
C GLU A 118 6.63 -34.27 53.66
N GLN A 119 6.62 -35.54 53.24
CA GLN A 119 6.51 -36.70 54.14
C GLN A 119 7.87 -37.21 54.66
N ASN A 120 8.99 -36.50 54.42
CA ASN A 120 10.36 -36.89 54.69
C ASN A 120 10.78 -38.23 54.02
N ALA A 121 10.14 -38.61 52.91
CA ALA A 121 10.42 -39.81 52.12
C ALA A 121 11.28 -39.56 50.88
N ALA A 122 11.63 -38.31 50.60
CA ALA A 122 12.59 -37.88 49.60
C ALA A 122 13.56 -36.84 50.14
N SER A 123 14.74 -36.71 49.54
CA SER A 123 15.72 -35.71 49.96
C SER A 123 15.46 -34.32 49.34
N GLN A 124 16.00 -33.28 49.96
CA GLN A 124 16.00 -31.92 49.38
C GLN A 124 16.65 -31.91 47.98
N LEU A 125 17.74 -32.67 47.82
CA LEU A 125 18.42 -32.80 46.56
C LEU A 125 17.51 -33.35 45.42
N ASP A 126 16.67 -34.36 45.77
CA ASP A 126 15.72 -34.93 44.81
C ASP A 126 14.67 -33.89 44.37
N LEU A 127 14.16 -33.11 45.33
CA LEU A 127 13.20 -32.02 45.03
C LEU A 127 13.84 -30.92 44.16
N ASP A 128 15.05 -30.49 44.54
CA ASP A 128 15.79 -29.46 43.79
C ASP A 128 16.09 -29.92 42.35
N ASN A 129 16.53 -31.18 42.17
CA ASN A 129 16.77 -31.79 40.87
C ASN A 129 15.48 -31.88 40.02
N ALA A 130 14.38 -32.30 40.61
CA ALA A 130 13.10 -32.38 39.91
C ALA A 130 12.57 -30.99 39.52
N THR A 131 12.74 -29.99 40.40
CA THR A 131 12.39 -28.59 40.09
C THR A 131 13.22 -28.03 38.97
N ALA A 132 14.54 -28.16 39.02
CA ALA A 132 15.45 -27.70 37.99
C ALA A 132 15.21 -28.40 36.63
N ALA A 133 14.89 -29.72 36.68
CA ALA A 133 14.54 -30.45 35.44
C ALA A 133 13.25 -29.94 34.80
N TYR A 134 12.24 -29.60 35.60
CA TYR A 134 11.00 -29.03 35.10
C TYR A 134 11.21 -27.64 34.54
N GLU A 135 11.89 -26.75 35.28
CA GLU A 135 12.20 -25.39 34.80
C GLU A 135 13.02 -25.39 33.51
N THR A 136 14.00 -26.30 33.41
CA THR A 136 14.79 -26.44 32.15
C THR A 136 13.94 -26.92 30.98
N ALA A 137 13.04 -27.88 31.21
CA ALA A 137 12.16 -28.40 30.20
C ALA A 137 11.11 -27.32 29.75
N GLU A 138 10.61 -26.53 30.71
CA GLU A 138 9.70 -25.42 30.42
C GLU A 138 10.40 -24.32 29.56
N ALA A 139 11.63 -24.00 29.89
CA ALA A 139 12.45 -23.09 29.07
C ALA A 139 12.68 -23.63 27.64
N SER A 140 12.87 -24.96 27.49
CA SER A 140 13.00 -25.61 26.20
C SER A 140 11.71 -25.52 25.36
N VAL A 141 10.54 -25.65 25.99
CA VAL A 141 9.23 -25.45 25.34
C VAL A 141 9.11 -24.00 24.84
N ALA A 142 9.46 -23.02 25.67
CA ALA A 142 9.40 -21.62 25.27
C ALA A 142 10.32 -21.33 24.07
N MET A 143 11.51 -21.90 24.03
CA MET A 143 12.45 -21.77 22.92
C MET A 143 11.89 -22.41 21.63
N SER A 144 11.43 -23.66 21.69
CA SER A 144 10.90 -24.35 20.50
C SER A 144 9.55 -23.77 20.03
N SER A 145 8.76 -23.14 20.91
CA SER A 145 7.59 -22.35 20.53
C SER A 145 7.99 -21.12 19.71
N ALA A 146 9.00 -20.37 20.15
CA ALA A 146 9.51 -19.21 19.41
C ALA A 146 10.10 -19.62 18.04
N ASP A 147 10.78 -20.77 17.96
CA ASP A 147 11.29 -21.31 16.71
C ASP A 147 10.15 -21.68 15.74
N LEU A 148 9.04 -22.22 16.25
CA LEU A 148 7.84 -22.51 15.45
C LEU A 148 7.21 -21.21 14.95
N ASP A 149 7.02 -20.22 15.81
CA ASP A 149 6.45 -18.92 15.43
C ASP A 149 7.28 -18.25 14.32
N GLN A 150 8.59 -18.31 14.43
CA GLN A 150 9.51 -17.83 13.39
C GLN A 150 9.31 -18.57 12.07
N ALA A 151 9.22 -19.89 12.08
CA ALA A 151 9.05 -20.69 10.88
C ALA A 151 7.67 -20.47 10.22
N GLU A 152 6.62 -20.30 11.01
CA GLU A 152 5.26 -20.00 10.52
C GLU A 152 5.18 -18.57 9.94
N LEU A 153 5.90 -17.62 10.52
CA LEU A 153 6.01 -16.25 10.00
C LEU A 153 6.70 -16.25 8.62
N GLU A 154 7.80 -16.98 8.47
CA GLU A 154 8.51 -17.12 7.19
C GLU A 154 7.61 -17.81 6.14
N LEU A 155 6.87 -18.84 6.51
CA LEU A 155 5.87 -19.47 5.65
C LEU A 155 4.78 -18.47 5.25
N GLY A 156 4.33 -17.64 6.17
CA GLY A 156 3.36 -16.58 5.88
C GLY A 156 3.87 -15.56 4.86
N TYR A 157 5.15 -15.24 4.87
CA TYR A 157 5.78 -14.31 3.93
C TYR A 157 5.90 -14.83 2.50
N THR A 158 5.71 -16.13 2.27
CA THR A 158 5.65 -16.70 0.91
C THR A 158 4.43 -16.25 0.13
N ILE A 159 3.37 -15.79 0.81
CA ILE A 159 2.17 -15.24 0.21
C ILE A 159 2.25 -13.71 0.27
N VAL A 160 2.68 -13.11 -0.83
CA VAL A 160 2.80 -11.64 -0.93
C VAL A 160 1.44 -11.02 -1.21
N ARG A 161 1.04 -10.08 -0.37
CA ARG A 161 -0.27 -9.41 -0.45
C ARG A 161 -0.10 -7.90 -0.64
N SER A 162 -1.10 -7.28 -1.26
CA SER A 162 -1.14 -5.83 -1.38
C SER A 162 -1.42 -5.16 -0.03
N PRO A 163 -0.58 -4.20 0.42
CA PRO A 163 -0.83 -3.44 1.64
C PRO A 163 -1.89 -2.35 1.46
N LEU A 164 -2.15 -1.92 0.21
CA LEU A 164 -3.09 -0.86 -0.17
C LEU A 164 -4.03 -1.36 -1.26
N ALA A 165 -5.17 -0.67 -1.42
CA ALA A 165 -6.00 -0.77 -2.60
C ALA A 165 -5.53 0.26 -3.63
N GLY A 166 -5.46 -0.12 -4.91
CA GLY A 166 -4.99 0.78 -5.97
C GLY A 166 -4.64 0.06 -7.26
N HIS A 167 -4.10 0.80 -8.22
CA HIS A 167 -3.58 0.22 -9.45
C HIS A 167 -2.16 -0.28 -9.23
N ILE A 168 -1.91 -1.52 -9.64
CA ILE A 168 -0.58 -2.11 -9.62
C ILE A 168 0.13 -1.79 -10.94
N SER A 169 1.39 -1.36 -10.85
CA SER A 169 2.22 -1.08 -12.04
C SER A 169 2.98 -2.34 -12.50
N GLU A 170 3.99 -2.14 -13.30
CA GLU A 170 4.89 -3.20 -13.77
C GLU A 170 5.64 -3.86 -12.59
N ARG A 171 5.95 -5.15 -12.78
CA ARG A 171 6.83 -5.89 -11.88
C ARG A 171 8.28 -5.67 -12.25
N HIS A 172 9.12 -5.60 -11.26
CA HIS A 172 10.58 -5.72 -11.39
C HIS A 172 11.00 -7.04 -10.74
N VAL A 173 11.46 -7.99 -11.53
CA VAL A 173 11.94 -9.31 -11.08
C VAL A 173 13.42 -9.39 -11.34
#